data_26f961a9eca082facdf11d09960f9344
#
_entry.id   26f961a9eca082facdf11d09960f9344
#
_cell.length_a   1.000
_cell.length_b   1.000
_cell.length_c   1.000
_cell.angle_alpha   90.00
_cell.angle_beta   90.00
_cell.angle_gamma   90.00
#
_symmetry.space_group_name_H-M   'P 1'
#
loop_
_entity.id
_entity.type
_entity.pdbx_description
1 polymer ?
#
loop_
_entity_poly.entity_id
_entity_poly.type
_entity_poly.pdbx_seq_one_letter_code
_entity_poly.pdbx_strand_id
1 'polypeptide(L)'
;GDMLSVFGYQVHLGIFYIFFALFWLVGFSNAVNLTDGIDGLASISVVISLSAYGVIAYMQNQLDILLVILAMIGGLLGFFVFNHKPAKVFMGDVGSLALGGMLAAISMALHQEWTLLLIGIIYVFETSSVMMQVTYFKLSGGKRIFRMTPVHHHFELGGFSGKGNPWSEWKVDFFFWGVGLLASLLTLAVLYLL
;
A
#
# COMPACT_ATOMS: atom_id res chain seq x y z
N GLY A 1 19.30 0.88 15.06
CA GLY A 1 18.22 0.56 15.07
C GLY A 1 17.50 -0.72 15.51
N ASP A 2 17.30 -0.89 16.81
CA ASP A 2 16.50 -1.98 17.40
C ASP A 2 15.22 -1.44 18.09
N MET A 3 14.86 -0.20 17.72
CA MET A 3 13.70 0.51 18.26
C MET A 3 12.60 0.64 17.21
N LEU A 4 11.38 0.31 17.62
CA LEU A 4 10.15 0.57 16.89
C LEU A 4 9.53 1.85 17.43
N SER A 5 9.27 2.82 16.58
CA SER A 5 8.55 4.04 16.95
C SER A 5 7.06 3.86 16.69
N VAL A 6 6.23 3.98 17.73
CA VAL A 6 4.77 3.88 17.62
C VAL A 6 4.16 5.11 18.31
N PHE A 7 3.52 5.99 17.57
CA PHE A 7 2.88 7.21 18.08
C PHE A 7 3.80 8.05 19.00
N GLY A 8 5.09 8.16 18.68
CA GLY A 8 6.06 8.89 19.47
C GLY A 8 6.69 8.09 20.63
N TYR A 9 6.19 6.92 20.95
CA TYR A 9 6.80 6.02 21.91
C TYR A 9 7.84 5.14 21.25
N GLN A 10 9.03 5.04 21.83
CA GLN A 10 10.10 4.14 21.36
C GLN A 10 10.06 2.83 22.14
N VAL A 11 9.85 1.73 21.44
CA VAL A 11 9.84 0.39 22.01
C VAL A 11 11.12 -0.32 21.59
N HIS A 12 11.95 -0.68 22.56
CA HIS A 12 13.15 -1.49 22.33
C HIS A 12 12.76 -2.94 22.08
N LEU A 13 12.94 -3.42 20.88
CA LEU A 13 12.67 -4.81 20.51
C LEU A 13 13.93 -5.69 20.57
N GLY A 14 15.12 -5.10 20.60
CA GLY A 14 16.38 -5.83 20.55
C GLY A 14 16.42 -6.78 19.34
N ILE A 15 16.77 -8.04 19.56
CA ILE A 15 16.86 -9.05 18.50
C ILE A 15 15.51 -9.34 17.83
N PHE A 16 14.39 -9.11 18.50
CA PHE A 16 13.05 -9.28 17.94
C PHE A 16 12.73 -8.29 16.83
N TYR A 17 13.45 -7.17 16.74
CA TYR A 17 13.32 -6.24 15.62
C TYR A 17 13.63 -6.90 14.27
N ILE A 18 14.52 -7.87 14.24
CA ILE A 18 14.84 -8.61 12.99
C ILE A 18 13.61 -9.37 12.49
N PHE A 19 12.88 -10.04 13.38
CA PHE A 19 11.66 -10.75 13.02
C PHE A 19 10.55 -9.79 12.58
N PHE A 20 10.42 -8.64 13.27
CA PHE A 20 9.52 -7.59 12.86
C PHE A 20 9.88 -7.06 11.46
N ALA A 21 11.15 -6.73 11.21
CA ALA A 21 11.61 -6.20 9.92
C ALA A 21 11.36 -7.20 8.77
N LEU A 22 11.64 -8.48 8.98
CA LEU A 22 11.35 -9.53 8.00
C LEU A 22 9.85 -9.63 7.71
N PHE A 23 9.02 -9.66 8.75
CA PHE A 23 7.57 -9.67 8.61
C PHE A 23 7.06 -8.44 7.86
N TRP A 24 7.60 -7.26 8.18
CA TRP A 24 7.23 -5.99 7.58
C TRP A 24 7.58 -5.94 6.09
N LEU A 25 8.82 -6.30 5.75
CA LEU A 25 9.31 -6.35 4.36
C LEU A 25 8.50 -7.35 3.53
N VAL A 26 8.36 -8.58 3.99
CA VAL A 26 7.64 -9.63 3.26
C VAL A 26 6.15 -9.30 3.18
N GLY A 27 5.56 -8.80 4.26
CA GLY A 27 4.15 -8.44 4.33
C GLY A 27 3.78 -7.36 3.33
N PHE A 28 4.50 -6.25 3.30
CA PHE A 28 4.23 -5.16 2.35
C PHE A 28 4.64 -5.49 0.92
N SER A 29 5.71 -6.29 0.69
CA SER A 29 6.00 -6.83 -0.63
C SER A 29 4.79 -7.55 -1.21
N ASN A 30 4.23 -8.49 -0.47
CA ASN A 30 3.05 -9.23 -0.92
C ASN A 30 1.79 -8.34 -1.00
N ALA A 31 1.62 -7.39 -0.10
CA ALA A 31 0.46 -6.51 -0.09
C ALA A 31 0.39 -5.62 -1.33
N VAL A 32 1.52 -5.04 -1.75
CA VAL A 32 1.60 -4.26 -3.01
C VAL A 32 1.42 -5.17 -4.22
N ASN A 33 1.99 -6.38 -4.21
CA ASN A 33 1.80 -7.35 -5.28
C ASN A 33 0.31 -7.73 -5.44
N LEU A 34 -0.42 -7.96 -4.35
CA LEU A 34 -1.87 -8.21 -4.38
C LEU A 34 -2.67 -7.00 -4.91
N THR A 35 -2.15 -5.79 -4.77
CA THR A 35 -2.78 -4.56 -5.25
C THR A 35 -2.56 -4.36 -6.76
N ASP A 36 -1.55 -5.00 -7.36
CA ASP A 36 -1.22 -4.90 -8.80
C ASP A 36 -2.12 -5.82 -9.65
N GLY A 37 -3.44 -5.75 -9.43
CA GLY A 37 -4.43 -6.59 -10.09
C GLY A 37 -5.19 -5.92 -11.23
N ILE A 38 -5.16 -4.58 -11.33
CA ILE A 38 -5.75 -3.79 -12.42
C ILE A 38 -4.79 -2.71 -12.89
N ASP A 39 -4.97 -2.29 -14.16
CA ASP A 39 -4.07 -1.36 -14.86
C ASP A 39 -3.91 -0.03 -14.10
N GLY A 40 -2.70 0.30 -13.65
CA GLY A 40 -2.37 1.58 -13.02
C GLY A 40 -2.64 1.68 -11.51
N LEU A 41 -3.43 0.79 -10.91
CA LEU A 41 -3.81 0.87 -9.50
C LEU A 41 -2.57 0.92 -8.58
N ALA A 42 -1.69 -0.07 -8.69
CA ALA A 42 -0.50 -0.15 -7.85
C ALA A 42 0.47 1.00 -8.11
N SER A 43 0.69 1.37 -9.38
CA SER A 43 1.64 2.43 -9.76
C SER A 43 1.36 3.75 -9.05
N ILE A 44 0.13 4.26 -9.14
CA ILE A 44 -0.25 5.54 -8.52
C ILE A 44 -0.45 5.41 -7.01
N SER A 45 -0.95 4.28 -6.51
CA SER A 45 -1.02 4.05 -5.07
C SER A 45 0.36 4.14 -4.42
N VAL A 46 1.39 3.57 -5.06
CA VAL A 46 2.78 3.67 -4.58
C VAL A 46 3.32 5.09 -4.69
N VAL A 47 3.01 5.82 -5.77
CA VAL A 47 3.38 7.25 -5.89
C VAL A 47 2.77 8.08 -4.76
N ILE A 48 1.50 7.86 -4.42
CA ILE A 48 0.83 8.55 -3.30
C ILE A 48 1.54 8.24 -1.97
N SER A 49 1.82 6.97 -1.70
CA SER A 49 2.52 6.54 -0.48
C SER A 49 3.94 7.11 -0.40
N LEU A 50 4.69 7.05 -1.50
CA LEU A 50 6.03 7.63 -1.59
C LEU A 50 6.00 9.16 -1.41
N SER A 51 4.98 9.85 -1.95
CA SER A 51 4.85 11.29 -1.77
C SER A 51 4.66 11.68 -0.31
N ALA A 52 3.86 10.91 0.45
CA ALA A 52 3.72 11.10 1.88
C ALA A 52 5.04 10.86 2.62
N TYR A 53 5.75 9.78 2.31
CA TYR A 53 7.09 9.54 2.88
C TYR A 53 8.13 10.57 2.44
N GLY A 54 7.99 11.14 1.25
CA GLY A 54 8.82 12.27 0.81
C GLY A 54 8.67 13.50 1.70
N VAL A 55 7.44 13.82 2.10
CA VAL A 55 7.19 14.90 3.09
C VAL A 55 7.82 14.54 4.44
N ILE A 56 7.65 13.33 4.93
CA ILE A 56 8.25 12.87 6.20
C ILE A 56 9.78 12.96 6.13
N ALA A 57 10.40 12.46 5.07
CA ALA A 57 11.85 12.52 4.87
C ALA A 57 12.37 13.96 4.84
N TYR A 58 11.66 14.87 4.15
CA TYR A 58 11.99 16.30 4.12
C TYR A 58 11.91 16.93 5.51
N MET A 59 10.84 16.68 6.25
CA MET A 59 10.65 17.21 7.61
C MET A 59 11.67 16.69 8.61
N GLN A 60 12.19 15.47 8.40
CA GLN A 60 13.25 14.86 9.19
C GLN A 60 14.66 15.22 8.71
N ASN A 61 14.81 16.07 7.67
CA ASN A 61 16.09 16.40 7.02
C ASN A 61 16.87 15.16 6.49
N GLN A 62 16.16 14.10 6.11
CA GLN A 62 16.73 12.88 5.53
C GLN A 62 16.80 13.01 4.00
N LEU A 63 17.68 13.91 3.52
CA LEU A 63 17.73 14.27 2.10
C LEU A 63 18.13 13.11 1.19
N ASP A 64 18.95 12.19 1.65
CA ASP A 64 19.36 11.01 0.87
C ASP A 64 18.16 10.10 0.59
N ILE A 65 17.32 9.86 1.59
CA ILE A 65 16.09 9.08 1.44
C ILE A 65 15.10 9.84 0.53
N LEU A 66 14.99 11.15 0.71
CA LEU A 66 14.14 11.99 -0.14
C LEU A 66 14.55 11.90 -1.62
N LEU A 67 15.82 11.91 -1.94
CA LEU A 67 16.32 11.78 -3.31
C LEU A 67 15.94 10.43 -3.92
N VAL A 68 16.06 9.33 -3.16
CA VAL A 68 15.63 8.01 -3.60
C VAL A 68 14.11 8.00 -3.88
N ILE A 69 13.31 8.57 -2.96
CA ILE A 69 11.86 8.67 -3.11
C ILE A 69 11.48 9.44 -4.38
N LEU A 70 12.10 10.60 -4.62
CA LEU A 70 11.81 11.42 -5.80
C LEU A 70 12.20 10.73 -7.11
N ALA A 71 13.34 10.02 -7.13
CA ALA A 71 13.74 9.22 -8.28
C ALA A 71 12.73 8.11 -8.59
N MET A 72 12.23 7.42 -7.56
CA MET A 72 11.21 6.37 -7.71
C MET A 72 9.85 6.92 -8.16
N ILE A 73 9.42 8.06 -7.61
CA ILE A 73 8.20 8.74 -8.08
C ILE A 73 8.32 9.09 -9.55
N GLY A 74 9.45 9.67 -9.98
CA GLY A 74 9.69 10.00 -11.38
C GLY A 74 9.63 8.77 -12.30
N GLY A 75 10.28 7.67 -11.89
CA GLY A 75 10.25 6.41 -12.61
C GLY A 75 8.84 5.81 -12.71
N LEU A 76 8.07 5.81 -11.61
CA LEU A 76 6.70 5.30 -11.58
C LEU A 76 5.73 6.16 -12.41
N LEU A 77 5.86 7.47 -12.39
CA LEU A 77 5.06 8.35 -13.23
C LEU A 77 5.36 8.12 -14.72
N GLY A 78 6.64 7.94 -15.08
CA GLY A 78 7.04 7.54 -16.43
C GLY A 78 6.48 6.18 -16.84
N PHE A 79 6.54 5.19 -15.93
CA PHE A 79 5.95 3.88 -16.13
C PHE A 79 4.43 3.96 -16.29
N PHE A 80 3.73 4.75 -15.49
CA PHE A 80 2.28 4.91 -15.54
C PHE A 80 1.76 5.40 -16.89
N VAL A 81 2.54 6.19 -17.61
CA VAL A 81 2.20 6.61 -19.00
C VAL A 81 1.89 5.42 -19.91
N PHE A 82 2.50 4.26 -19.64
CA PHE A 82 2.30 3.03 -20.40
C PHE A 82 1.47 1.97 -19.65
N ASN A 83 1.34 2.12 -18.34
CA ASN A 83 0.64 1.16 -17.48
C ASN A 83 -0.82 1.54 -17.19
N HIS A 84 -1.25 2.77 -17.52
CA HIS A 84 -2.67 3.15 -17.36
C HIS A 84 -3.57 2.39 -18.34
N LYS A 85 -4.83 2.25 -18.02
CA LYS A 85 -5.85 1.55 -18.82
C LYS A 85 -6.08 2.21 -20.21
N PRO A 86 -5.99 1.46 -21.32
CA PRO A 86 -5.53 0.07 -21.44
C PRO A 86 -4.00 -0.02 -21.34
N ALA A 87 -3.50 -0.87 -20.45
CA ALA A 87 -2.07 -0.97 -20.22
C ALA A 87 -1.34 -1.54 -21.44
N LYS A 88 -0.19 -0.93 -21.75
CA LYS A 88 0.77 -1.40 -22.77
C LYS A 88 1.95 -2.14 -22.16
N VAL A 89 2.20 -1.91 -20.88
CA VAL A 89 3.28 -2.51 -20.09
C VAL A 89 2.74 -2.88 -18.72
N PHE A 90 3.09 -4.06 -18.23
CA PHE A 90 2.70 -4.57 -16.92
C PHE A 90 3.90 -4.55 -15.97
N MET A 91 3.65 -4.29 -14.68
CA MET A 91 4.70 -4.23 -13.66
C MET A 91 5.27 -5.62 -13.35
N GLY A 92 4.40 -6.61 -13.26
CA GLY A 92 4.73 -7.98 -12.89
C GLY A 92 5.20 -8.13 -11.44
N ASP A 93 5.36 -9.38 -11.00
CA ASP A 93 5.69 -9.70 -9.61
C ASP A 93 7.03 -9.08 -9.16
N VAL A 94 8.02 -9.05 -10.04
CA VAL A 94 9.35 -8.47 -9.71
C VAL A 94 9.22 -6.98 -9.34
N GLY A 95 8.44 -6.23 -10.11
CA GLY A 95 8.24 -4.80 -9.86
C GLY A 95 7.40 -4.56 -8.60
N SER A 96 6.24 -5.18 -8.51
CA SER A 96 5.30 -4.96 -7.41
C SER A 96 5.83 -5.44 -6.05
N LEU A 97 6.51 -6.60 -6.00
CA LEU A 97 7.18 -7.08 -4.78
C LEU A 97 8.31 -6.13 -4.36
N ALA A 98 9.13 -5.66 -5.31
CA ALA A 98 10.20 -4.71 -5.02
C ALA A 98 9.66 -3.38 -4.47
N LEU A 99 8.57 -2.84 -5.04
CA LEU A 99 7.95 -1.60 -4.57
C LEU A 99 7.40 -1.73 -3.15
N GLY A 100 6.76 -2.84 -2.82
CA GLY A 100 6.26 -3.10 -1.47
C GLY A 100 7.38 -3.23 -0.44
N GLY A 101 8.44 -3.97 -0.77
CA GLY A 101 9.64 -4.07 0.06
C GLY A 101 10.33 -2.72 0.25
N MET A 102 10.39 -1.89 -0.78
CA MET A 102 10.96 -0.56 -0.70
C MET A 102 10.15 0.38 0.20
N LEU A 103 8.80 0.38 0.11
CA LEU A 103 7.96 1.16 1.01
C LEU A 103 8.20 0.75 2.48
N ALA A 104 8.27 -0.55 2.75
CA ALA A 104 8.58 -1.06 4.07
C ALA A 104 9.98 -0.62 4.54
N ALA A 105 10.99 -0.70 3.67
CA ALA A 105 12.35 -0.27 3.99
C ALA A 105 12.43 1.23 4.27
N ILE A 106 11.75 2.08 3.48
CA ILE A 106 11.68 3.53 3.70
C ILE A 106 11.00 3.84 5.02
N SER A 107 9.89 3.18 5.36
CA SER A 107 9.19 3.39 6.63
C SER A 107 10.08 3.07 7.84
N MET A 108 10.88 2.00 7.75
CA MET A 108 11.86 1.65 8.78
C MET A 108 13.04 2.61 8.85
N ALA A 109 13.56 3.04 7.68
CA ALA A 109 14.67 3.98 7.62
C ALA A 109 14.33 5.36 8.22
N LEU A 110 13.07 5.77 8.12
CA LEU A 110 12.54 7.01 8.70
C LEU A 110 12.02 6.82 10.14
N HIS A 111 12.08 5.61 10.70
CA HIS A 111 11.48 5.25 12.00
C HIS A 111 10.00 5.63 12.09
N GLN A 112 9.28 5.37 11.00
CA GLN A 112 7.85 5.66 10.84
C GLN A 112 7.10 4.41 10.33
N GLU A 113 7.38 3.26 10.93
CA GLU A 113 6.85 1.97 10.48
C GLU A 113 5.32 1.95 10.57
N TRP A 114 4.77 2.37 11.71
CA TRP A 114 3.31 2.34 11.93
C TRP A 114 2.54 3.22 10.94
N THR A 115 3.15 4.32 10.44
CA THR A 115 2.49 5.19 9.46
C THR A 115 2.19 4.47 8.15
N LEU A 116 2.96 3.41 7.83
CA LEU A 116 2.73 2.62 6.62
C LEU A 116 1.39 1.86 6.65
N LEU A 117 0.86 1.53 7.84
CA LEU A 117 -0.49 0.96 7.97
C LEU A 117 -1.58 1.94 7.55
N LEU A 118 -1.35 3.24 7.74
CA LEU A 118 -2.30 4.30 7.40
C LEU A 118 -2.04 4.84 5.98
N ILE A 119 -0.81 5.23 5.67
CA ILE A 119 -0.40 5.70 4.33
C ILE A 119 -0.65 4.60 3.29
N GLY A 120 -0.36 3.35 3.65
CA GLY A 120 -0.57 2.15 2.82
C GLY A 120 -1.91 1.45 3.07
N ILE A 121 -2.94 2.14 3.56
CA ILE A 121 -4.23 1.53 3.92
C ILE A 121 -4.84 0.70 2.79
N ILE A 122 -4.58 1.07 1.55
CA ILE A 122 -5.04 0.33 0.38
C ILE A 122 -4.44 -1.07 0.37
N TYR A 123 -3.13 -1.20 0.54
CA TYR A 123 -2.44 -2.50 0.55
C TYR A 123 -2.88 -3.36 1.72
N VAL A 124 -3.08 -2.74 2.89
CA VAL A 124 -3.60 -3.42 4.09
C VAL A 124 -5.01 -3.94 3.84
N PHE A 125 -5.87 -3.14 3.19
CA PHE A 125 -7.25 -3.53 2.90
C PHE A 125 -7.33 -4.63 1.84
N GLU A 126 -6.53 -4.56 0.77
CA GLU A 126 -6.42 -5.60 -0.25
C GLU A 126 -6.01 -6.94 0.37
N THR A 127 -4.91 -6.94 1.12
CA THR A 127 -4.40 -8.14 1.78
C THR A 127 -5.38 -8.70 2.81
N SER A 128 -5.95 -7.84 3.65
CA SER A 128 -6.92 -8.25 4.67
C SER A 128 -8.17 -8.86 4.05
N SER A 129 -8.63 -8.35 2.91
CA SER A 129 -9.78 -8.91 2.18
C SER A 129 -9.53 -10.36 1.74
N VAL A 130 -8.32 -10.65 1.27
CA VAL A 130 -7.93 -12.02 0.87
C VAL A 130 -7.86 -12.93 2.10
N MET A 131 -7.21 -12.48 3.18
CA MET A 131 -7.09 -13.25 4.42
C MET A 131 -8.46 -13.57 5.01
N MET A 132 -9.34 -12.57 5.11
CA MET A 132 -10.71 -12.76 5.62
C MET A 132 -11.51 -13.72 4.74
N GLN A 133 -11.42 -13.56 3.42
CA GLN A 133 -12.12 -14.43 2.47
C GLN A 133 -11.69 -15.88 2.59
N VAL A 134 -10.38 -16.14 2.59
CA VAL A 134 -9.83 -17.49 2.66
C VAL A 134 -10.18 -18.17 4.00
N THR A 135 -10.04 -17.41 5.10
CA THR A 135 -10.35 -17.92 6.44
C THR A 135 -11.83 -18.25 6.56
N TYR A 136 -12.71 -17.31 6.18
CA TYR A 136 -14.15 -17.52 6.25
C TYR A 136 -14.61 -18.65 5.33
N PHE A 137 -14.08 -18.74 4.11
CA PHE A 137 -14.40 -19.81 3.17
C PHE A 137 -14.10 -21.19 3.75
N LYS A 138 -12.94 -21.35 4.39
CA LYS A 138 -12.55 -22.61 5.04
C LYS A 138 -13.43 -22.94 6.25
N LEU A 139 -13.73 -21.95 7.10
CA LEU A 139 -14.49 -22.14 8.34
C LEU A 139 -16.01 -22.33 8.09
N SER A 140 -16.56 -21.72 7.02
CA SER A 140 -18.00 -21.72 6.73
C SER A 140 -18.45 -22.80 5.76
N GLY A 141 -17.55 -23.70 5.37
CA GLY A 141 -17.88 -24.77 4.40
C GLY A 141 -18.14 -24.24 2.98
N GLY A 142 -17.39 -23.20 2.55
CA GLY A 142 -17.42 -22.72 1.17
C GLY A 142 -18.21 -21.42 0.93
N LYS A 143 -18.67 -20.75 1.98
CA LYS A 143 -19.35 -19.45 1.84
C LYS A 143 -18.34 -18.33 1.60
N ARG A 144 -18.76 -17.29 0.86
CA ARG A 144 -17.92 -16.12 0.53
C ARG A 144 -18.43 -14.86 1.22
N ILE A 145 -17.49 -14.00 1.69
CA ILE A 145 -17.79 -12.64 2.18
C ILE A 145 -17.84 -11.70 0.97
N PHE A 146 -16.76 -11.72 0.18
CA PHE A 146 -16.61 -10.90 -1.03
C PHE A 146 -16.95 -11.74 -2.27
N ARG A 147 -17.42 -11.09 -3.34
CA ARG A 147 -17.66 -11.76 -4.63
C ARG A 147 -16.38 -12.33 -5.21
N MET A 148 -15.30 -11.52 -5.09
CA MET A 148 -13.95 -11.89 -5.48
C MET A 148 -12.96 -11.13 -4.58
N THR A 149 -11.77 -11.65 -4.41
CA THR A 149 -10.65 -10.99 -3.71
C THR A 149 -9.38 -11.12 -4.54
N PRO A 150 -8.48 -10.15 -4.47
CA PRO A 150 -8.49 -8.94 -3.64
C PRO A 150 -9.70 -8.01 -3.87
N VAL A 151 -9.93 -7.05 -2.96
CA VAL A 151 -11.21 -6.33 -2.88
C VAL A 151 -11.51 -5.41 -4.07
N HIS A 152 -10.50 -4.96 -4.84
CA HIS A 152 -10.73 -4.20 -6.07
C HIS A 152 -11.62 -5.00 -7.05
N HIS A 153 -11.40 -6.31 -7.19
CA HIS A 153 -12.26 -7.16 -8.02
C HIS A 153 -13.71 -7.27 -7.50
N HIS A 154 -13.90 -7.14 -6.18
CA HIS A 154 -15.26 -7.08 -5.62
C HIS A 154 -16.04 -5.88 -6.14
N PHE A 155 -15.37 -4.72 -6.27
CA PHE A 155 -15.97 -3.51 -6.82
C PHE A 155 -16.18 -3.60 -8.34
N GLU A 156 -15.25 -4.17 -9.08
CA GLU A 156 -15.44 -4.47 -10.51
C GLU A 156 -16.68 -5.33 -10.75
N LEU A 157 -16.99 -6.27 -9.84
CA LEU A 157 -18.17 -7.12 -9.91
C LEU A 157 -19.45 -6.50 -9.31
N GLY A 158 -19.44 -5.20 -8.99
CA GLY A 158 -20.61 -4.47 -8.49
C GLY A 158 -20.74 -4.34 -6.97
N GLY A 159 -19.68 -4.65 -6.21
CA GLY A 159 -19.61 -4.43 -4.77
C GLY A 159 -20.63 -5.22 -3.94
N PHE A 160 -20.97 -4.69 -2.76
CA PHE A 160 -21.88 -5.32 -1.79
C PHE A 160 -23.35 -5.26 -2.18
N SER A 161 -23.75 -4.32 -3.03
CA SER A 161 -25.14 -4.20 -3.46
C SER A 161 -25.50 -5.28 -4.46
N GLY A 162 -25.97 -6.42 -4.10
CA GLY A 162 -26.29 -7.59 -4.95
C GLY A 162 -26.92 -7.30 -6.35
N LYS A 163 -27.33 -6.08 -6.61
CA LYS A 163 -27.81 -5.52 -7.87
C LYS A 163 -26.91 -4.37 -8.41
N GLY A 164 -25.73 -4.13 -7.80
CA GLY A 164 -24.85 -3.02 -8.21
C GLY A 164 -24.32 -3.22 -9.62
N ASN A 165 -24.28 -2.15 -10.39
CA ASN A 165 -23.61 -2.15 -11.68
C ASN A 165 -22.10 -2.34 -11.47
N PRO A 166 -21.41 -3.15 -12.29
CA PRO A 166 -19.96 -3.25 -12.29
C PRO A 166 -19.31 -1.88 -12.37
N TRP A 167 -18.25 -1.67 -11.61
CA TRP A 167 -17.45 -0.46 -11.72
C TRP A 167 -16.44 -0.63 -12.86
N SER A 168 -16.23 0.44 -13.62
CA SER A 168 -15.10 0.46 -14.55
C SER A 168 -13.79 0.49 -13.76
N GLU A 169 -12.70 -0.05 -14.30
CA GLU A 169 -11.38 -0.02 -13.67
C GLU A 169 -10.99 1.42 -13.27
N TRP A 170 -11.17 2.41 -14.13
CA TRP A 170 -10.93 3.82 -13.80
C TRP A 170 -11.70 4.29 -12.55
N LYS A 171 -12.93 3.82 -12.37
CA LYS A 171 -13.71 4.18 -11.19
C LYS A 171 -13.15 3.53 -9.94
N VAL A 172 -12.67 2.29 -10.04
CA VAL A 172 -11.99 1.59 -8.95
C VAL A 172 -10.69 2.33 -8.62
N ASP A 173 -9.85 2.62 -9.61
CA ASP A 173 -8.59 3.32 -9.46
C ASP A 173 -8.78 4.66 -8.74
N PHE A 174 -9.64 5.54 -9.24
CA PHE A 174 -9.89 6.84 -8.63
C PHE A 174 -10.41 6.74 -7.20
N PHE A 175 -11.25 5.75 -6.91
CA PHE A 175 -11.73 5.52 -5.56
C PHE A 175 -10.58 5.11 -4.62
N PHE A 176 -9.77 4.14 -5.01
CA PHE A 176 -8.66 3.66 -4.19
C PHE A 176 -7.57 4.73 -4.04
N TRP A 177 -7.19 5.41 -5.11
CA TRP A 177 -6.24 6.53 -5.03
C TRP A 177 -6.75 7.65 -4.14
N GLY A 178 -8.05 7.98 -4.21
CA GLY A 178 -8.68 8.96 -3.34
C GLY A 178 -8.62 8.57 -1.87
N VAL A 179 -8.91 7.30 -1.53
CA VAL A 179 -8.80 6.77 -0.18
C VAL A 179 -7.35 6.81 0.30
N GLY A 180 -6.39 6.36 -0.52
CA GLY A 180 -4.96 6.39 -0.20
C GLY A 180 -4.43 7.81 0.01
N LEU A 181 -4.82 8.75 -0.84
CA LEU A 181 -4.44 10.15 -0.71
C LEU A 181 -5.01 10.78 0.58
N LEU A 182 -6.30 10.56 0.85
CA LEU A 182 -6.94 11.06 2.07
C LEU A 182 -6.27 10.50 3.33
N ALA A 183 -6.02 9.20 3.37
CA ALA A 183 -5.34 8.56 4.50
C ALA A 183 -3.92 9.09 4.68
N SER A 184 -3.18 9.33 3.59
CA SER A 184 -1.85 9.94 3.62
C SER A 184 -1.89 11.36 4.17
N LEU A 185 -2.81 12.20 3.71
CA LEU A 185 -2.97 13.57 4.21
C LEU A 185 -3.35 13.61 5.68
N LEU A 186 -4.28 12.76 6.12
CA LEU A 186 -4.66 12.64 7.53
C LEU A 186 -3.49 12.19 8.39
N THR A 187 -2.69 11.23 7.92
CA THR A 187 -1.50 10.77 8.65
C THR A 187 -0.49 11.89 8.81
N LEU A 188 -0.20 12.65 7.74
CA LEU A 188 0.70 13.80 7.82
C LEU A 188 0.15 14.89 8.75
N ALA A 189 -1.16 15.15 8.71
CA ALA A 189 -1.80 16.10 9.60
C ALA A 189 -1.63 15.69 11.08
N VAL A 190 -1.84 14.42 11.40
CA VAL A 190 -1.63 13.89 12.76
C VAL A 190 -0.17 14.01 13.20
N LEU A 191 0.78 13.76 12.29
CA LEU A 191 2.21 13.80 12.63
C LEU A 191 2.75 15.22 12.88
N TYR A 192 2.21 16.24 12.22
CA TYR A 192 2.84 17.56 12.17
C TYR A 192 1.93 18.72 12.57
N LEU A 193 0.63 18.51 12.76
CA LEU A 193 -0.32 19.55 13.14
C LEU A 193 -0.94 19.32 14.52
N LEU A 194 -0.87 18.11 15.06
CA LEU A 194 -1.34 17.72 16.39
C LEU A 194 -0.16 17.33 17.29
#